data_f39b0df96c86a490d670ee0bd148a3a4
#
_entry.id   f39b0df96c86a490d670ee0bd148a3a4
#
_cell.length_a   1.000
_cell.length_b   1.000
_cell.length_c   1.000
_cell.angle_alpha   90.00
_cell.angle_beta   90.00
_cell.angle_gamma   90.00
#
_symmetry.space_group_name_H-M   'P 1'
#
loop_
_entity.id
_entity.type
_entity.pdbx_description
1 polymer ?
#
loop_
_entity_poly.entity_id
_entity_poly.type
_entity_poly.pdbx_seq_one_letter_code
_entity_poly.pdbx_strand_id
1 'polypeptide(L)'
;MTPDELMEEACRLAKESVDNGWGGPFGAVIVKDGEIVARGQNRVLLTGDITAHAEVETIRNAVARLNPEAPSISPDHQNESTLELIPRPEGSPDQVPERAKMLAGHEIYISGAPCPMCMSAIYWARIDAVYFANDLEATSKIGFDDAYQYEEFTRPYEERRIPIAQFRPDLGVAPNQAWADKPDKHPY
;
A
#
# COMPACT_ATOMS: atom_id res chain seq x y z
N MET A 1 -7.06 2.94 22.57
CA MET A 1 -5.85 3.78 22.74
C MET A 1 -6.19 5.22 22.40
N THR A 2 -5.46 6.16 22.99
CA THR A 2 -5.57 7.58 22.62
C THR A 2 -4.84 7.86 21.31
N PRO A 3 -5.17 8.95 20.58
CA PRO A 3 -4.41 9.34 19.39
C PRO A 3 -2.90 9.51 19.61
N ASP A 4 -2.52 10.02 20.79
CA ASP A 4 -1.10 10.17 21.17
C ASP A 4 -0.40 8.82 21.28
N GLU A 5 -1.00 7.85 21.98
CA GLU A 5 -0.47 6.48 22.10
C GLU A 5 -0.34 5.77 20.74
N LEU A 6 -1.27 6.04 19.81
CA LEU A 6 -1.24 5.48 18.45
C LEU A 6 -0.08 6.07 17.63
N MET A 7 0.14 7.37 17.74
CA MET A 7 1.27 8.04 17.07
C MET A 7 2.60 7.63 17.69
N GLU A 8 2.69 7.49 19.02
CA GLU A 8 3.87 6.96 19.71
C GLU A 8 4.23 5.56 19.19
N GLU A 9 3.23 4.69 19.00
CA GLU A 9 3.47 3.35 18.46
C GLU A 9 3.97 3.40 17.00
N ALA A 10 3.41 4.25 16.15
CA ALA A 10 3.91 4.44 14.78
C ALA A 10 5.37 4.91 14.78
N CYS A 11 5.71 5.88 15.64
CA CYS A 11 7.08 6.37 15.79
C CYS A 11 8.04 5.33 16.38
N ARG A 12 7.58 4.50 17.31
CA ARG A 12 8.34 3.37 17.85
C ARG A 12 8.70 2.36 16.77
N LEU A 13 7.73 2.01 15.90
CA LEU A 13 7.95 1.12 14.77
C LEU A 13 8.95 1.71 13.75
N ALA A 14 8.88 3.02 13.52
CA ALA A 14 9.83 3.72 12.67
C ALA A 14 11.26 3.61 13.20
N LYS A 15 11.43 3.83 14.51
CA LYS A 15 12.74 3.68 15.18
C LYS A 15 13.25 2.24 15.10
N GLU A 16 12.37 1.25 15.33
CA GLU A 16 12.71 -0.16 15.25
C GLU A 16 13.20 -0.56 13.84
N SER A 17 12.61 0.01 12.76
CA SER A 17 13.08 -0.20 11.39
C SER A 17 14.54 0.23 11.23
N VAL A 18 14.90 1.41 11.75
CA VAL A 18 16.28 1.93 11.69
C VAL A 18 17.22 1.13 12.55
N ASP A 19 16.86 0.85 13.80
CA ASP A 19 17.71 0.14 14.76
C ASP A 19 18.09 -1.26 14.27
N ASN A 20 17.20 -1.91 13.52
CA ASN A 20 17.43 -3.25 12.95
C ASN A 20 18.00 -3.20 11.51
N GLY A 21 18.17 -2.03 10.91
CA GLY A 21 18.66 -1.91 9.53
C GLY A 21 17.65 -2.42 8.48
N TRP A 22 16.36 -2.46 8.78
CA TRP A 22 15.34 -2.96 7.87
C TRP A 22 14.97 -1.95 6.78
N GLY A 23 15.11 -0.65 7.07
CA GLY A 23 14.79 0.41 6.11
C GLY A 23 14.85 1.80 6.73
N GLY A 24 14.16 2.75 6.10
CA GLY A 24 14.05 4.13 6.55
C GLY A 24 13.22 4.29 7.83
N PRO A 25 13.22 5.50 8.44
CA PRO A 25 12.57 5.80 9.72
C PRO A 25 11.06 5.98 9.56
N PHE A 26 10.39 4.96 9.03
CA PHE A 26 8.95 4.99 8.77
C PHE A 26 8.26 3.79 9.42
N GLY A 27 7.19 4.09 10.16
CA GLY A 27 6.32 3.13 10.82
C GLY A 27 4.88 3.61 10.73
N ALA A 28 3.94 2.65 10.71
CA ALA A 28 2.52 2.96 10.62
C ALA A 28 1.68 1.96 11.43
N VAL A 29 0.52 2.43 11.88
CA VAL A 29 -0.52 1.59 12.47
C VAL A 29 -1.87 1.90 11.82
N ILE A 30 -2.64 0.86 11.50
CA ILE A 30 -4.04 0.98 11.09
C ILE A 30 -4.91 0.68 12.29
N VAL A 31 -5.93 1.52 12.48
CA VAL A 31 -6.75 1.57 13.68
C VAL A 31 -8.23 1.53 13.30
N LYS A 32 -9.02 0.84 14.11
CA LYS A 32 -10.47 0.87 14.07
C LYS A 32 -11.01 1.00 15.49
N ASP A 33 -11.92 1.93 15.71
CA ASP A 33 -12.57 2.17 17.02
C ASP A 33 -11.56 2.32 18.18
N GLY A 34 -10.40 2.97 17.92
CA GLY A 34 -9.33 3.18 18.90
C GLY A 34 -8.45 1.96 19.19
N GLU A 35 -8.63 0.86 18.45
CA GLU A 35 -7.81 -0.35 18.56
C GLU A 35 -6.93 -0.57 17.35
N ILE A 36 -5.67 -0.98 17.57
CA ILE A 36 -4.75 -1.27 16.47
C ILE A 36 -5.13 -2.60 15.79
N VAL A 37 -5.50 -2.50 14.52
CA VAL A 37 -5.79 -3.63 13.65
C VAL A 37 -4.50 -4.21 13.06
N ALA A 38 -3.59 -3.35 12.61
CA ALA A 38 -2.32 -3.78 12.03
C ALA A 38 -1.20 -2.79 12.30
N ARG A 39 0.03 -3.30 12.22
CA ARG A 39 1.29 -2.58 12.35
C ARG A 39 2.16 -2.85 11.14
N GLY A 40 3.02 -1.91 10.78
CA GLY A 40 4.03 -2.09 9.76
C GLY A 40 5.14 -1.04 9.90
N GLN A 41 6.29 -1.38 9.39
CA GLN A 41 7.44 -0.50 9.28
C GLN A 41 8.09 -0.63 7.91
N ASN A 42 8.93 0.32 7.56
CA ASN A 42 9.68 0.26 6.31
C ASN A 42 10.62 -0.96 6.31
N ARG A 43 10.56 -1.76 5.25
CA ARG A 43 11.35 -2.98 5.06
C ARG A 43 12.11 -3.03 3.74
N VAL A 44 12.27 -1.90 3.10
CA VAL A 44 12.94 -1.81 1.79
C VAL A 44 14.32 -2.45 1.78
N LEU A 45 15.14 -2.19 2.80
CA LEU A 45 16.49 -2.77 2.88
C LEU A 45 16.48 -4.24 3.28
N LEU A 46 15.51 -4.66 4.10
CA LEU A 46 15.37 -6.05 4.52
C LEU A 46 14.94 -6.96 3.37
N THR A 47 14.00 -6.49 2.55
CA THR A 47 13.38 -7.32 1.52
C THR A 47 13.94 -7.09 0.12
N GLY A 48 14.61 -5.94 -0.12
CA GLY A 48 14.98 -5.48 -1.47
C GLY A 48 13.80 -4.97 -2.30
N ASP A 49 12.57 -5.01 -1.76
CA ASP A 49 11.37 -4.45 -2.40
C ASP A 49 11.28 -2.95 -2.12
N ILE A 50 11.50 -2.14 -3.16
CA ILE A 50 11.43 -0.68 -3.06
C ILE A 50 10.02 -0.15 -2.70
N THR A 51 8.99 -0.98 -2.78
CA THR A 51 7.61 -0.64 -2.43
C THR A 51 7.24 -1.02 -0.99
N ALA A 52 8.12 -1.70 -0.25
CA ALA A 52 7.90 -2.13 1.13
C ALA A 52 7.98 -0.96 2.12
N HIS A 53 7.21 0.10 1.85
CA HIS A 53 7.02 1.24 2.74
C HIS A 53 6.10 0.86 3.91
N ALA A 54 6.22 1.58 5.01
CA ALA A 54 5.49 1.29 6.25
C ALA A 54 3.97 1.19 6.04
N GLU A 55 3.41 2.11 5.29
CA GLU A 55 1.97 2.18 5.02
C GLU A 55 1.51 0.98 4.17
N VAL A 56 2.27 0.65 3.12
CA VAL A 56 1.97 -0.50 2.25
C VAL A 56 2.04 -1.81 3.04
N GLU A 57 3.07 -1.98 3.86
CA GLU A 57 3.20 -3.14 4.75
C GLU A 57 2.04 -3.22 5.75
N THR A 58 1.65 -2.07 6.34
CA THR A 58 0.54 -2.04 7.29
C THR A 58 -0.79 -2.38 6.63
N ILE A 59 -1.05 -1.88 5.41
CA ILE A 59 -2.25 -2.22 4.63
C ILE A 59 -2.27 -3.72 4.32
N ARG A 60 -1.15 -4.29 3.85
CA ARG A 60 -1.03 -5.73 3.58
C ARG A 60 -1.32 -6.55 4.83
N ASN A 61 -0.75 -6.18 5.97
CA ASN A 61 -0.97 -6.85 7.25
C ASN A 61 -2.42 -6.74 7.74
N ALA A 62 -3.06 -5.58 7.56
CA ALA A 62 -4.47 -5.38 7.91
C ALA A 62 -5.39 -6.28 7.05
N VAL A 63 -5.18 -6.27 5.75
CA VAL A 63 -5.95 -7.10 4.81
C VAL A 63 -5.77 -8.59 5.11
N ALA A 64 -4.54 -9.04 5.34
CA ALA A 64 -4.27 -10.44 5.70
C ALA A 64 -4.96 -10.84 7.00
N ARG A 65 -4.96 -9.97 8.01
CA ARG A 65 -5.64 -10.23 9.29
C ARG A 65 -7.16 -10.29 9.15
N LEU A 66 -7.75 -9.41 8.33
CA LEU A 66 -9.20 -9.32 8.13
C LEU A 66 -9.72 -10.37 7.15
N ASN A 67 -8.83 -10.98 6.37
CA ASN A 67 -9.16 -11.98 5.37
C ASN A 67 -8.15 -13.14 5.40
N PRO A 68 -8.13 -13.93 6.49
CA PRO A 68 -7.12 -14.98 6.69
C PRO A 68 -7.19 -16.10 5.65
N GLU A 69 -8.31 -16.23 4.94
CA GLU A 69 -8.49 -17.23 3.88
C GLU A 69 -8.02 -16.73 2.50
N ALA A 70 -7.70 -15.44 2.37
CA ALA A 70 -7.12 -14.95 1.13
C ALA A 70 -5.70 -15.50 0.99
N PRO A 71 -5.31 -15.96 -0.23
CA PRO A 71 -3.92 -16.31 -0.46
C PRO A 71 -3.05 -15.09 -0.18
N SER A 72 -2.21 -15.15 0.84
CA SER A 72 -1.20 -14.14 1.06
C SER A 72 -0.17 -14.26 -0.05
N ILE A 73 0.17 -13.13 -0.67
CA ILE A 73 1.39 -13.06 -1.46
C ILE A 73 2.53 -13.07 -0.42
N SER A 74 3.06 -14.27 -0.16
CA SER A 74 4.19 -14.40 0.76
C SER A 74 5.41 -13.69 0.17
N PRO A 75 6.20 -12.97 0.98
CA PRO A 75 7.50 -12.46 0.55
C PRO A 75 8.45 -13.53 0.02
N ASP A 76 8.22 -14.80 0.36
CA ASP A 76 9.03 -15.93 -0.07
C ASP A 76 8.86 -16.28 -1.56
N HIS A 77 7.83 -15.72 -2.22
CA HIS A 77 7.63 -15.87 -3.68
C HIS A 77 8.45 -14.87 -4.52
N GLN A 78 9.39 -14.16 -3.94
CA GLN A 78 10.25 -13.19 -4.66
C GLN A 78 11.12 -13.82 -5.76
N ASN A 79 11.24 -15.14 -5.82
CA ASN A 79 12.03 -15.86 -6.83
C ASN A 79 11.21 -16.66 -7.84
N GLU A 80 9.91 -16.78 -7.67
CA GLU A 80 9.06 -17.37 -8.67
C GLU A 80 8.52 -16.25 -9.57
N SER A 81 8.76 -16.39 -10.85
CA SER A 81 8.22 -15.50 -11.87
C SER A 81 6.73 -15.28 -11.58
N THR A 82 6.36 -14.10 -11.12
CA THR A 82 4.98 -13.71 -10.81
C THR A 82 4.06 -13.73 -12.04
N LEU A 83 4.59 -14.19 -13.17
CA LEU A 83 3.88 -14.40 -14.43
C LEU A 83 3.24 -15.77 -14.53
N GLU A 84 3.57 -16.73 -13.69
CA GLU A 84 2.73 -17.90 -13.53
C GLU A 84 1.52 -17.50 -12.69
N LEU A 85 0.45 -17.19 -13.40
CA LEU A 85 -0.90 -17.09 -12.82
C LEU A 85 -1.06 -18.27 -11.86
N ILE A 86 -1.18 -17.98 -10.56
CA ILE A 86 -1.52 -19.01 -9.59
C ILE A 86 -2.82 -19.62 -10.11
N PRO A 87 -2.82 -20.87 -10.59
CA PRO A 87 -4.03 -21.46 -11.12
C PRO A 87 -5.10 -21.40 -10.03
N ARG A 88 -6.29 -20.98 -10.40
CA ARG A 88 -7.42 -21.06 -9.48
C ARG A 88 -7.48 -22.51 -8.98
N PRO A 89 -7.43 -22.78 -7.66
CA PRO A 89 -7.49 -24.15 -7.17
C PRO A 89 -8.71 -24.85 -7.76
N GLU A 90 -8.52 -26.07 -8.26
CA GLU A 90 -9.59 -26.87 -8.81
C GLU A 90 -10.68 -27.03 -7.73
N GLY A 91 -11.93 -26.68 -8.04
CA GLY A 91 -13.02 -26.67 -7.06
C GLY A 91 -13.22 -25.36 -6.29
N SER A 92 -12.49 -24.28 -6.64
CA SER A 92 -12.83 -22.95 -6.11
C SER A 92 -14.27 -22.61 -6.48
N PRO A 93 -15.10 -22.11 -5.54
CA PRO A 93 -16.46 -21.71 -5.86
C PRO A 93 -16.46 -20.68 -6.97
N ASP A 94 -17.43 -20.78 -7.88
CA ASP A 94 -17.61 -19.82 -8.98
C ASP A 94 -17.83 -18.38 -8.47
N GLN A 95 -18.31 -18.26 -7.25
CA GLN A 95 -18.32 -16.99 -6.53
C GLN A 95 -16.96 -16.81 -5.84
N VAL A 96 -16.14 -15.90 -6.37
CA VAL A 96 -15.00 -15.39 -5.63
C VAL A 96 -15.58 -14.74 -4.36
N PRO A 97 -15.32 -15.26 -3.15
CA PRO A 97 -15.75 -14.57 -1.95
C PRO A 97 -15.23 -13.14 -2.02
N GLU A 98 -15.89 -12.20 -1.37
CA GLU A 98 -15.48 -10.80 -1.27
C GLU A 98 -14.06 -10.74 -0.69
N ARG A 99 -13.06 -10.99 -1.55
CA ARG A 99 -11.66 -11.19 -1.16
C ARG A 99 -10.93 -9.86 -0.98
N ALA A 100 -11.39 -8.83 -1.69
CA ALA A 100 -10.86 -7.49 -1.48
C ALA A 100 -11.51 -6.90 -0.23
N LYS A 101 -10.79 -6.91 0.88
CA LYS A 101 -11.23 -6.23 2.12
C LYS A 101 -10.81 -4.79 2.06
N MET A 102 -11.79 -3.91 1.84
CA MET A 102 -11.59 -2.48 2.01
C MET A 102 -11.49 -2.14 3.49
N LEU A 103 -10.69 -1.13 3.79
CA LEU A 103 -10.44 -0.65 5.14
C LEU A 103 -11.29 0.60 5.47
N ALA A 104 -12.49 0.69 4.90
CA ALA A 104 -13.46 1.72 5.26
C ALA A 104 -13.77 1.65 6.77
N GLY A 105 -13.91 2.80 7.42
CA GLY A 105 -14.06 2.89 8.87
C GLY A 105 -12.75 2.70 9.64
N HIS A 106 -11.61 2.71 8.96
CA HIS A 106 -10.29 2.65 9.60
C HIS A 106 -9.54 3.97 9.44
N GLU A 107 -8.62 4.21 10.34
CA GLU A 107 -7.69 5.34 10.33
C GLU A 107 -6.26 4.81 10.25
N ILE A 108 -5.32 5.60 9.72
CA ILE A 108 -3.91 5.28 9.73
C ILE A 108 -3.08 6.38 10.39
N TYR A 109 -2.20 5.99 11.31
CA TYR A 109 -1.21 6.85 11.95
C TYR A 109 0.17 6.48 11.44
N ILE A 110 0.96 7.48 11.04
CA ILE A 110 2.23 7.31 10.33
C ILE A 110 3.28 8.23 10.95
N SER A 111 4.50 7.77 11.10
CA SER A 111 5.61 8.57 11.63
C SER A 111 6.05 9.72 10.72
N GLY A 112 5.77 9.65 9.42
CA GLY A 112 6.08 10.68 8.42
C GLY A 112 4.96 10.82 7.39
N ALA A 113 4.85 11.99 6.76
CA ALA A 113 3.86 12.24 5.71
C ALA A 113 3.99 11.18 4.60
N PRO A 114 2.88 10.57 4.14
CA PRO A 114 2.93 9.52 3.13
C PRO A 114 3.43 10.07 1.80
N CYS A 115 4.28 9.30 1.11
CA CYS A 115 4.64 9.60 -0.27
C CYS A 115 3.44 9.37 -1.22
N PRO A 116 3.48 9.83 -2.49
CA PRO A 116 2.38 9.64 -3.42
C PRO A 116 2.00 8.17 -3.65
N MET A 117 2.95 7.24 -3.67
CA MET A 117 2.67 5.80 -3.76
C MET A 117 1.83 5.34 -2.57
N CYS A 118 2.25 5.67 -1.36
CA CYS A 118 1.54 5.29 -0.13
C CYS A 118 0.17 5.96 -0.04
N MET A 119 0.08 7.25 -0.40
CA MET A 119 -1.20 7.95 -0.42
C MET A 119 -2.19 7.31 -1.41
N SER A 120 -1.71 6.91 -2.59
CA SER A 120 -2.53 6.16 -3.55
C SER A 120 -2.99 4.81 -3.00
N ALA A 121 -2.12 4.08 -2.30
CA ALA A 121 -2.49 2.82 -1.64
C ALA A 121 -3.56 3.02 -0.54
N ILE A 122 -3.45 4.10 0.24
CA ILE A 122 -4.43 4.49 1.26
C ILE A 122 -5.80 4.77 0.63
N TYR A 123 -5.84 5.50 -0.49
CA TYR A 123 -7.07 5.73 -1.25
C TYR A 123 -7.68 4.42 -1.77
N TRP A 124 -6.88 3.54 -2.36
CA TRP A 124 -7.35 2.23 -2.83
C TRP A 124 -7.88 1.37 -1.69
N ALA A 125 -7.25 1.43 -0.52
CA ALA A 125 -7.69 0.73 0.67
C ALA A 125 -8.97 1.32 1.29
N ARG A 126 -9.44 2.50 0.87
CA ARG A 126 -10.61 3.21 1.42
C ARG A 126 -10.45 3.56 2.90
N ILE A 127 -9.25 3.89 3.34
CA ILE A 127 -9.00 4.38 4.72
C ILE A 127 -9.60 5.78 4.86
N ASP A 128 -10.28 6.03 5.97
CA ASP A 128 -11.10 7.24 6.17
C ASP A 128 -10.27 8.45 6.61
N ALA A 129 -9.18 8.25 7.36
CA ALA A 129 -8.36 9.34 7.87
C ALA A 129 -6.88 8.96 7.95
N VAL A 130 -6.02 9.97 7.74
CA VAL A 130 -4.55 9.85 7.80
C VAL A 130 -4.01 10.87 8.76
N TYR A 131 -3.20 10.42 9.72
CA TYR A 131 -2.49 11.25 10.68
C TYR A 131 -0.99 10.97 10.58
N PHE A 132 -0.17 12.00 10.54
CA PHE A 132 1.28 11.83 10.47
C PHE A 132 2.03 12.80 11.41
N ALA A 133 3.21 12.40 11.87
CA ALA A 133 4.01 13.19 12.78
C ALA A 133 4.95 14.17 12.05
N ASN A 134 5.83 13.67 11.18
CA ASN A 134 6.78 14.47 10.43
C ASN A 134 6.19 14.86 9.07
N ASP A 135 6.36 16.10 8.67
CA ASP A 135 5.96 16.58 7.33
C ASP A 135 7.00 16.22 6.25
N LEU A 136 6.69 16.54 4.99
CA LEU A 136 7.58 16.28 3.84
C LEU A 136 8.90 17.06 3.93
N GLU A 137 8.90 18.24 4.57
CA GLU A 137 10.13 19.01 4.75
C GLU A 137 11.08 18.31 5.74
N ALA A 138 10.54 17.79 6.84
CA ALA A 138 11.31 17.05 7.82
C ALA A 138 11.92 15.76 7.24
N THR A 139 11.16 15.02 6.42
CA THR A 139 11.64 13.80 5.77
C THR A 139 12.66 14.08 4.66
N SER A 140 12.51 15.19 3.93
CA SER A 140 13.48 15.63 2.93
C SER A 140 14.86 15.93 3.54
N LYS A 141 14.91 16.54 4.73
CA LYS A 141 16.16 16.87 5.43
C LYS A 141 17.02 15.64 5.77
N ILE A 142 16.42 14.47 5.86
CA ILE A 142 17.12 13.20 6.13
C ILE A 142 17.29 12.34 4.86
N GLY A 143 17.04 12.91 3.67
CA GLY A 143 17.30 12.27 2.38
C GLY A 143 16.10 11.60 1.72
N PHE A 144 14.89 11.71 2.28
CA PHE A 144 13.66 11.21 1.68
C PHE A 144 12.84 12.37 1.11
N ASP A 145 13.17 12.80 -0.11
CA ASP A 145 12.52 13.92 -0.80
C ASP A 145 11.39 13.41 -1.71
N ASP A 146 10.20 13.31 -1.14
CA ASP A 146 9.00 12.88 -1.86
C ASP A 146 8.17 14.07 -2.39
N ALA A 147 8.49 15.30 -2.00
CA ALA A 147 7.75 16.50 -2.38
C ALA A 147 7.70 16.68 -3.89
N TYR A 148 8.84 16.44 -4.59
CA TYR A 148 8.90 16.56 -6.04
C TYR A 148 7.94 15.62 -6.78
N GLN A 149 7.62 14.44 -6.20
CA GLN A 149 6.70 13.49 -6.82
C GLN A 149 5.27 14.02 -6.85
N TYR A 150 4.85 14.73 -5.79
CA TYR A 150 3.56 15.42 -5.77
C TYR A 150 3.47 16.49 -6.85
N GLU A 151 4.55 17.26 -7.06
CA GLU A 151 4.61 18.25 -8.13
C GLU A 151 4.54 17.61 -9.52
N GLU A 152 5.29 16.52 -9.74
CA GLU A 152 5.29 15.78 -11.01
C GLU A 152 3.87 15.32 -11.41
N PHE A 153 3.05 14.89 -10.43
CA PHE A 153 1.69 14.43 -10.73
C PHE A 153 0.75 15.55 -11.17
N THR A 154 1.05 16.81 -10.87
CA THR A 154 0.26 17.96 -11.34
C THR A 154 0.62 18.40 -12.76
N ARG A 155 1.76 17.96 -13.29
CA ARG A 155 2.25 18.33 -14.63
C ARG A 155 1.58 17.54 -15.73
N PRO A 156 1.42 18.13 -16.91
CA PRO A 156 1.09 17.38 -18.12
C PRO A 156 2.09 16.23 -18.37
N TYR A 157 1.65 15.16 -19.02
CA TYR A 157 2.48 13.96 -19.23
C TYR A 157 3.80 14.25 -19.94
N GLU A 158 3.78 15.14 -20.92
CA GLU A 158 4.93 15.55 -21.72
C GLU A 158 5.97 16.37 -20.96
N GLU A 159 5.60 16.94 -19.80
CA GLU A 159 6.48 17.75 -18.95
C GLU A 159 7.06 16.98 -17.77
N ARG A 160 6.67 15.71 -17.60
CA ARG A 160 7.14 14.88 -16.49
C ARG A 160 8.54 14.33 -16.75
N ARG A 161 9.30 14.14 -15.69
CA ARG A 161 10.65 13.53 -15.75
C ARG A 161 10.62 12.12 -16.33
N ILE A 162 9.54 11.35 -16.04
CA ILE A 162 9.32 10.03 -16.61
C ILE A 162 8.38 10.23 -17.79
N PRO A 163 8.83 9.95 -19.04
CA PRO A 163 7.98 10.08 -20.22
C PRO A 163 6.76 9.16 -20.12
N ILE A 164 5.58 9.72 -20.34
CA ILE A 164 4.31 8.99 -20.30
C ILE A 164 3.59 9.25 -21.63
N ALA A 165 3.25 8.19 -22.35
CA ALA A 165 2.49 8.28 -23.58
C ALA A 165 1.50 7.12 -23.71
N GLN A 166 0.32 7.41 -24.27
CA GLN A 166 -0.60 6.35 -24.66
C GLN A 166 -0.03 5.62 -25.89
N PHE A 167 0.06 4.30 -25.79
CA PHE A 167 0.55 3.45 -26.87
C PHE A 167 -0.39 2.27 -27.11
N ARG A 168 -0.77 2.04 -28.38
CA ARG A 168 -1.65 0.96 -28.80
C ARG A 168 -2.97 0.87 -28.00
N PRO A 169 -3.79 1.93 -27.98
CA PRO A 169 -5.08 1.91 -27.28
C PRO A 169 -6.03 0.84 -27.82
N ASP A 170 -5.88 0.44 -29.08
CA ASP A 170 -6.64 -0.63 -29.73
C ASP A 170 -6.53 -1.96 -28.96
N LEU A 171 -5.36 -2.28 -28.43
CA LEU A 171 -5.14 -3.51 -27.64
C LEU A 171 -5.79 -3.46 -26.26
N GLY A 172 -6.02 -2.27 -25.72
CA GLY A 172 -6.66 -2.07 -24.43
C GLY A 172 -8.19 -2.29 -24.44
N VAL A 173 -8.81 -2.36 -25.61
CA VAL A 173 -10.28 -2.52 -25.71
C VAL A 173 -10.73 -3.88 -25.22
N ALA A 174 -10.08 -4.95 -25.63
CA ALA A 174 -10.50 -6.32 -25.33
C ALA A 174 -10.51 -6.64 -23.80
N PRO A 175 -9.46 -6.34 -23.02
CA PRO A 175 -9.49 -6.59 -21.58
C PRO A 175 -10.54 -5.73 -20.86
N ASN A 176 -10.75 -4.48 -21.27
CA ASN A 176 -11.78 -3.63 -20.69
C ASN A 176 -13.19 -4.18 -20.99
N GLN A 177 -13.43 -4.65 -22.21
CA GLN A 177 -14.70 -5.26 -22.60
C GLN A 177 -14.94 -6.58 -21.82
N ALA A 178 -13.90 -7.41 -21.70
CA ALA A 178 -13.99 -8.65 -20.92
C ALA A 178 -14.39 -8.38 -19.45
N TRP A 179 -13.84 -7.33 -18.86
CA TRP A 179 -14.25 -6.90 -17.50
C TRP A 179 -15.68 -6.35 -17.50
N ALA A 180 -16.04 -5.52 -18.47
CA ALA A 180 -17.38 -4.93 -18.57
C ALA A 180 -18.47 -6.01 -18.70
N ASP A 181 -18.21 -7.06 -19.48
CA ASP A 181 -19.15 -8.14 -19.74
C ASP A 181 -19.19 -9.21 -18.62
N LYS A 182 -18.24 -9.19 -17.70
CA LYS A 182 -18.17 -10.17 -16.62
C LYS A 182 -19.39 -10.03 -15.69
N PRO A 183 -20.27 -11.05 -15.58
CA PRO A 183 -21.51 -10.95 -14.82
C PRO A 183 -21.29 -10.92 -13.30
N ASP A 184 -20.19 -11.52 -12.83
CA ASP A 184 -19.80 -11.64 -11.44
C ASP A 184 -18.65 -10.70 -11.05
N LYS A 185 -18.52 -9.56 -11.76
CA LYS A 185 -17.48 -8.58 -11.44
C LYS A 185 -17.74 -7.89 -10.11
N HIS A 186 -16.69 -7.81 -9.30
CA HIS A 186 -16.69 -7.05 -8.06
C HIS A 186 -15.73 -5.86 -8.21
N PRO A 187 -16.23 -4.62 -8.31
CA PRO A 187 -15.38 -3.43 -8.27
C PRO A 187 -14.76 -3.28 -6.87
N TYR A 188 -13.51 -2.94 -6.83
CA TYR A 188 -12.71 -2.73 -5.63
C TYR A 188 -12.06 -1.35 -5.61
#